data_858f40e8ada432090d156bed8b4d5c8e
#
_entry.id   858f40e8ada432090d156bed8b4d5c8e
#
_cell.length_a   1.000
_cell.length_b   1.000
_cell.length_c   1.000
_cell.angle_alpha   90.00
_cell.angle_beta   90.00
_cell.angle_gamma   90.00
#
_symmetry.space_group_name_H-M   'P 1'
#
loop_
_entity.id
_entity.type
_entity.pdbx_description
1 polymer ?
#
loop_
_entity_poly.entity_id
_entity_poly.type
_entity_poly.pdbx_seq_one_letter_code
_entity_poly.pdbx_strand_id
1 'polypeptide(L)'
;MPLFAIGERRVQLVGQNHFIAHDATLVGDIILHNDANIWFQVVIRAENDRITIGEGCNIQDGSVLHVDPGYPMTLAMNVSVGHKVMLHGCTIGEGSLIGINSVIMNGARIGKGTLIGANTLIAEGKEIPDGVLVLGSPGKVVRELKPEERAGLLRVATGYVERSKFYKKNLKPLT
;
A
#
# COMPACT_ATOMS: atom_id res chain seq x y z
N MET A 1 3.26 19.94 -0.54
CA MET A 1 2.91 18.54 -0.24
C MET A 1 1.64 18.53 0.60
N PRO A 2 0.64 17.77 0.25
CA PRO A 2 -0.65 17.78 0.97
C PRO A 2 -0.61 16.86 2.20
N LEU A 3 0.17 17.24 3.20
CA LEU A 3 0.26 16.56 4.49
C LEU A 3 -0.53 17.38 5.53
N PHE A 4 -1.48 16.75 6.19
CA PHE A 4 -2.36 17.41 7.14
C PHE A 4 -2.28 16.74 8.52
N ALA A 5 -2.21 17.55 9.56
CA ALA A 5 -2.44 17.09 10.92
C ALA A 5 -3.94 17.15 11.26
N ILE A 6 -4.38 16.27 12.15
CA ILE A 6 -5.70 16.34 12.77
C ILE A 6 -5.54 16.16 14.29
N GLY A 7 -5.77 17.23 15.05
CA GLY A 7 -5.38 17.29 16.45
C GLY A 7 -3.87 17.12 16.60
N GLU A 8 -3.45 16.18 17.44
CA GLU A 8 -2.03 15.86 17.63
C GLU A 8 -1.48 14.83 16.65
N ARG A 9 -2.35 14.19 15.88
CA ARG A 9 -1.98 13.17 14.90
C ARG A 9 -1.39 13.82 13.66
N ARG A 10 -0.23 13.34 13.22
CA ARG A 10 0.50 13.92 12.10
C ARG A 10 1.25 12.87 11.29
N VAL A 11 1.53 13.20 10.05
CA VAL A 11 2.36 12.37 9.17
C VAL A 11 3.83 12.45 9.64
N GLN A 12 4.47 11.31 9.79
CA GLN A 12 5.87 11.15 10.16
C GLN A 12 6.64 10.51 9.00
N LEU A 13 7.70 11.17 8.55
CA LEU A 13 8.61 10.65 7.55
C LEU A 13 9.85 10.10 8.26
N VAL A 14 9.98 8.77 8.35
CA VAL A 14 11.08 8.08 9.01
C VAL A 14 12.09 7.65 7.95
N GLY A 15 13.33 8.12 8.08
CA GLY A 15 14.40 7.87 7.11
C GLY A 15 14.37 8.87 5.94
N GLN A 16 14.59 8.38 4.71
CA GLN A 16 14.82 9.26 3.56
C GLN A 16 14.24 8.73 2.25
N ASN A 17 14.37 9.52 1.19
CA ASN A 17 13.97 9.21 -0.19
C ASN A 17 12.46 9.06 -0.44
N HIS A 18 11.60 9.49 0.47
CA HIS A 18 10.17 9.44 0.25
C HIS A 18 9.78 10.19 -1.04
N PHE A 19 8.86 9.62 -1.78
CA PHE A 19 8.17 10.29 -2.88
C PHE A 19 6.69 10.44 -2.52
N ILE A 20 6.19 11.65 -2.55
CA ILE A 20 4.76 11.92 -2.34
C ILE A 20 4.33 12.84 -3.48
N ALA A 21 3.44 12.34 -4.34
CA ALA A 21 2.93 13.11 -5.46
C ALA A 21 2.24 14.40 -4.95
N HIS A 22 2.31 15.44 -5.74
CA HIS A 22 1.85 16.78 -5.33
C HIS A 22 0.35 16.87 -5.06
N ASP A 23 -0.45 15.97 -5.62
CA ASP A 23 -1.90 15.87 -5.50
C ASP A 23 -2.38 14.67 -4.64
N ALA A 24 -1.46 13.93 -4.01
CA ALA A 24 -1.81 12.96 -2.99
C ALA A 24 -2.24 13.69 -1.70
N THR A 25 -3.11 13.10 -0.88
CA THR A 25 -3.59 13.69 0.37
C THR A 25 -3.37 12.74 1.54
N LEU A 26 -2.55 13.14 2.51
CA LEU A 26 -2.22 12.35 3.70
C LEU A 26 -2.68 13.11 4.97
N VAL A 27 -3.53 12.47 5.78
CA VAL A 27 -4.14 13.08 6.97
C VAL A 27 -3.98 12.17 8.18
N GLY A 28 -3.48 12.71 9.30
CA GLY A 28 -3.50 12.04 10.61
C GLY A 28 -2.25 11.24 10.94
N ASP A 29 -2.39 10.17 11.74
CA ASP A 29 -1.28 9.36 12.30
C ASP A 29 -0.74 8.37 11.26
N ILE A 30 0.14 8.85 10.39
CA ILE A 30 0.75 8.06 9.31
C ILE A 30 2.26 8.02 9.51
N ILE A 31 2.85 6.83 9.40
CA ILE A 31 4.30 6.65 9.37
C ILE A 31 4.70 6.14 8.00
N LEU A 32 5.59 6.87 7.30
CA LEU A 32 6.22 6.43 6.07
C LEU A 32 7.70 6.12 6.32
N HIS A 33 8.12 4.89 6.03
CA HIS A 33 9.52 4.45 6.13
C HIS A 33 10.31 4.76 4.86
N ASN A 34 11.64 4.47 4.87
CA ASN A 34 12.56 4.70 3.75
C ASN A 34 11.96 4.28 2.39
N ASP A 35 12.22 5.06 1.37
CA ASP A 35 11.85 4.75 -0.02
C ASP A 35 10.35 4.51 -0.24
N ALA A 36 9.49 4.74 0.77
CA ALA A 36 8.04 4.67 0.59
C ALA A 36 7.60 5.72 -0.44
N ASN A 37 6.76 5.29 -1.38
CA ASN A 37 6.37 6.16 -2.48
C ASN A 37 4.86 6.15 -2.72
N ILE A 38 4.28 7.35 -2.67
CA ILE A 38 2.85 7.63 -2.73
C ILE A 38 2.57 8.39 -4.03
N TRP A 39 1.76 7.78 -4.89
CA TRP A 39 1.53 8.25 -6.25
C TRP A 39 0.33 9.19 -6.35
N PHE A 40 -0.02 9.58 -7.56
CA PHE A 40 -0.98 10.63 -7.82
C PHE A 40 -2.39 10.27 -7.34
N GLN A 41 -3.10 11.26 -6.78
CA GLN A 41 -4.49 11.15 -6.31
C GLN A 41 -4.70 10.07 -5.22
N VAL A 42 -3.65 9.63 -4.54
CA VAL A 42 -3.76 8.74 -3.39
C VAL A 42 -4.30 9.52 -2.20
N VAL A 43 -5.26 8.93 -1.49
CA VAL A 43 -5.77 9.45 -0.22
C VAL A 43 -5.44 8.48 0.91
N ILE A 44 -4.73 8.95 1.93
CA ILE A 44 -4.46 8.19 3.16
C ILE A 44 -5.02 8.99 4.33
N ARG A 45 -6.00 8.43 5.04
CA ARG A 45 -6.67 9.10 6.15
C ARG A 45 -6.64 8.24 7.42
N ALA A 46 -5.92 8.71 8.43
CA ALA A 46 -5.58 8.02 9.67
C ALA A 46 -5.97 8.84 10.91
N GLU A 47 -7.23 9.28 10.98
CA GLU A 47 -7.77 10.03 12.11
C GLU A 47 -8.21 9.14 13.27
N ASN A 48 -8.50 7.87 13.01
CA ASN A 48 -9.01 6.93 14.01
C ASN A 48 -7.87 6.11 14.64
N ASP A 49 -7.01 5.52 13.81
CA ASP A 49 -5.91 4.67 14.22
C ASP A 49 -4.69 4.90 13.32
N ARG A 50 -3.56 4.26 13.62
CA ARG A 50 -2.30 4.44 12.89
C ARG A 50 -2.27 3.67 11.57
N ILE A 51 -1.69 4.31 10.53
CA ILE A 51 -1.30 3.65 9.28
C ILE A 51 0.23 3.67 9.17
N THR A 52 0.84 2.49 9.08
CA THR A 52 2.30 2.33 8.89
C THR A 52 2.59 1.80 7.49
N ILE A 53 3.36 2.54 6.72
CA ILE A 53 3.82 2.16 5.37
C ILE A 53 5.30 1.80 5.46
N GLY A 54 5.61 0.53 5.28
CA GLY A 54 6.97 -0.02 5.38
C GLY A 54 7.91 0.47 4.29
N GLU A 55 9.19 0.13 4.48
CA GLU A 55 10.26 0.49 3.54
C GLU A 55 9.99 -0.07 2.14
N GLY A 56 10.28 0.73 1.10
CA GLY A 56 10.13 0.35 -0.30
C GLY A 56 8.69 0.12 -0.78
N CYS A 57 7.69 0.39 0.06
CA CYS A 57 6.30 0.26 -0.34
C CYS A 57 5.91 1.30 -1.39
N ASN A 58 5.04 0.89 -2.33
CA ASN A 58 4.43 1.81 -3.27
C ASN A 58 2.90 1.77 -3.18
N ILE A 59 2.28 2.95 -3.12
CA ILE A 59 0.83 3.11 -3.15
C ILE A 59 0.50 3.83 -4.46
N GLN A 60 -0.08 3.08 -5.41
CA GLN A 60 -0.27 3.57 -6.76
C GLN A 60 -1.52 4.43 -6.92
N ASP A 61 -1.58 5.11 -8.04
CA ASP A 61 -2.51 6.19 -8.34
C ASP A 61 -3.97 5.89 -8.00
N GLY A 62 -4.64 6.85 -7.38
CA GLY A 62 -6.06 6.80 -7.05
C GLY A 62 -6.45 5.81 -5.95
N SER A 63 -5.48 5.21 -5.24
CA SER A 63 -5.76 4.30 -4.12
C SER A 63 -6.19 5.07 -2.88
N VAL A 64 -7.03 4.43 -2.06
CA VAL A 64 -7.54 4.99 -0.80
C VAL A 64 -7.20 4.06 0.35
N LEU A 65 -6.57 4.59 1.40
CA LEU A 65 -6.23 3.89 2.64
C LEU A 65 -6.93 4.57 3.82
N HIS A 66 -7.70 3.81 4.57
CA HIS A 66 -8.42 4.32 5.74
C HIS A 66 -8.42 3.29 6.88
N VAL A 67 -8.68 3.76 8.09
CA VAL A 67 -8.72 2.93 9.31
C VAL A 67 -9.89 3.31 10.20
N ASP A 68 -10.54 2.30 10.78
CA ASP A 68 -11.51 2.47 11.85
C ASP A 68 -10.85 2.32 13.22
N PRO A 69 -11.48 2.80 14.30
CA PRO A 69 -10.99 2.60 15.68
C PRO A 69 -10.75 1.12 15.98
N GLY A 70 -9.55 0.77 16.45
CA GLY A 70 -9.15 -0.61 16.78
C GLY A 70 -8.69 -1.45 15.58
N TYR A 71 -8.62 -0.87 14.39
CA TYR A 71 -8.13 -1.53 13.17
C TYR A 71 -6.94 -0.77 12.56
N PRO A 72 -5.78 -0.71 13.22
CA PRO A 72 -4.59 -0.11 12.62
C PRO A 72 -4.20 -0.82 11.33
N MET A 73 -3.57 -0.07 10.42
CA MET A 73 -3.09 -0.63 9.17
C MET A 73 -1.57 -0.74 9.16
N THR A 74 -1.08 -1.87 8.68
CA THR A 74 0.36 -2.07 8.49
C THR A 74 0.63 -2.70 7.13
N LEU A 75 1.42 -2.01 6.33
CA LEU A 75 2.07 -2.57 5.15
C LEU A 75 3.52 -2.84 5.51
N ALA A 76 3.92 -4.11 5.45
CA ALA A 76 5.30 -4.51 5.69
C ALA A 76 6.23 -4.05 4.54
N MET A 77 7.51 -4.36 4.60
CA MET A 77 8.51 -3.95 3.61
C MET A 77 8.14 -4.44 2.19
N ASN A 78 8.41 -3.62 1.17
CA ASN A 78 8.27 -3.96 -0.25
C ASN A 78 6.86 -4.38 -0.69
N VAL A 79 5.82 -3.91 -0.01
CA VAL A 79 4.44 -4.12 -0.45
C VAL A 79 4.14 -3.21 -1.64
N SER A 80 3.52 -3.78 -2.68
CA SER A 80 3.00 -3.04 -3.82
C SER A 80 1.47 -2.97 -3.77
N VAL A 81 0.92 -1.77 -3.74
CA VAL A 81 -0.52 -1.51 -3.80
C VAL A 81 -0.84 -0.94 -5.17
N GLY A 82 -1.55 -1.71 -5.99
CA GLY A 82 -1.92 -1.36 -7.35
C GLY A 82 -2.84 -0.14 -7.43
N HIS A 83 -3.06 0.36 -8.65
CA HIS A 83 -3.91 1.52 -8.89
C HIS A 83 -5.35 1.30 -8.39
N LYS A 84 -5.98 2.33 -7.82
CA LYS A 84 -7.39 2.34 -7.36
C LYS A 84 -7.73 1.24 -6.35
N VAL A 85 -6.76 0.80 -5.56
CA VAL A 85 -7.00 -0.16 -4.47
C VAL A 85 -7.62 0.56 -3.27
N MET A 86 -8.57 -0.11 -2.60
CA MET A 86 -9.08 0.27 -1.29
C MET A 86 -8.48 -0.65 -0.22
N LEU A 87 -7.74 -0.07 0.72
CA LEU A 87 -7.31 -0.77 1.94
C LEU A 87 -8.00 -0.15 3.15
N HIS A 88 -8.60 -1.00 3.98
CA HIS A 88 -9.33 -0.57 5.16
C HIS A 88 -8.94 -1.40 6.38
N GLY A 89 -8.18 -0.82 7.33
CA GLY A 89 -7.84 -1.45 8.61
C GLY A 89 -7.24 -2.85 8.52
N CYS A 90 -6.28 -3.09 7.61
CA CYS A 90 -5.76 -4.42 7.28
C CYS A 90 -4.24 -4.51 7.46
N THR A 91 -3.72 -5.74 7.46
CA THR A 91 -2.27 -6.02 7.50
C THR A 91 -1.83 -6.71 6.22
N ILE A 92 -0.79 -6.18 5.57
CA ILE A 92 -0.23 -6.75 4.35
C ILE A 92 1.21 -7.20 4.60
N GLY A 93 1.47 -8.48 4.38
CA GLY A 93 2.79 -9.10 4.56
C GLY A 93 3.82 -8.66 3.53
N GLU A 94 5.08 -8.76 3.92
CA GLU A 94 6.25 -8.34 3.15
C GLU A 94 6.25 -8.90 1.71
N GLY A 95 6.63 -8.04 0.74
CA GLY A 95 6.77 -8.41 -0.66
C GLY A 95 5.49 -8.82 -1.37
N SER A 96 4.33 -8.59 -0.75
CA SER A 96 3.03 -8.90 -1.37
C SER A 96 2.59 -7.81 -2.34
N LEU A 97 1.77 -8.19 -3.30
CA LEU A 97 1.18 -7.29 -4.27
C LEU A 97 -0.35 -7.36 -4.22
N ILE A 98 -0.96 -6.21 -4.05
CA ILE A 98 -2.42 -6.05 -4.12
C ILE A 98 -2.75 -5.52 -5.52
N GLY A 99 -3.46 -6.33 -6.28
CA GLY A 99 -3.80 -6.03 -7.68
C GLY A 99 -4.75 -4.85 -7.84
N ILE A 100 -4.74 -4.26 -9.02
CA ILE A 100 -5.53 -3.08 -9.39
C ILE A 100 -7.00 -3.24 -8.99
N ASN A 101 -7.59 -2.17 -8.42
CA ASN A 101 -9.00 -2.08 -8.06
C ASN A 101 -9.50 -3.15 -7.06
N SER A 102 -8.59 -3.73 -6.26
CA SER A 102 -8.95 -4.67 -5.20
C SER A 102 -9.40 -3.94 -3.93
N VAL A 103 -10.17 -4.63 -3.09
CA VAL A 103 -10.69 -4.13 -1.81
C VAL A 103 -10.27 -5.09 -0.70
N ILE A 104 -9.59 -4.58 0.33
CA ILE A 104 -9.16 -5.36 1.50
C ILE A 104 -9.77 -4.71 2.75
N MET A 105 -10.60 -5.46 3.49
CA MET A 105 -11.43 -4.94 4.57
C MET A 105 -10.79 -5.10 5.96
N ASN A 106 -11.45 -4.51 6.98
CA ASN A 106 -10.99 -4.47 8.38
C ASN A 106 -10.54 -5.83 8.92
N GLY A 107 -9.40 -5.83 9.59
CA GLY A 107 -8.86 -7.02 10.25
C GLY A 107 -8.34 -8.10 9.30
N ALA A 108 -8.46 -7.91 7.99
CA ALA A 108 -7.91 -8.86 7.03
C ALA A 108 -6.37 -8.89 7.11
N ARG A 109 -5.80 -10.09 6.98
CA ARG A 109 -4.35 -10.34 7.04
C ARG A 109 -3.89 -11.04 5.77
N ILE A 110 -3.05 -10.39 5.00
CA ILE A 110 -2.45 -10.96 3.78
C ILE A 110 -1.04 -11.43 4.13
N GLY A 111 -0.74 -12.69 3.86
CA GLY A 111 0.58 -13.27 4.08
C GLY A 111 1.68 -12.68 3.20
N LYS A 112 2.93 -13.07 3.47
CA LYS A 112 4.11 -12.58 2.75
C LYS A 112 4.20 -13.13 1.32
N GLY A 113 4.74 -12.34 0.41
CA GLY A 113 4.96 -12.76 -0.98
C GLY A 113 3.69 -13.27 -1.66
N THR A 114 2.54 -12.73 -1.30
CA THR A 114 1.21 -13.13 -1.79
C THR A 114 0.76 -12.17 -2.89
N LEU A 115 0.12 -12.71 -3.91
CA LEU A 115 -0.51 -11.95 -4.99
C LEU A 115 -2.02 -11.96 -4.85
N ILE A 116 -2.59 -10.81 -4.55
CA ILE A 116 -4.02 -10.56 -4.69
C ILE A 116 -4.26 -10.05 -6.12
N GLY A 117 -5.01 -10.79 -6.91
CA GLY A 117 -5.29 -10.40 -8.29
C GLY A 117 -6.21 -9.18 -8.39
N ALA A 118 -6.24 -8.56 -9.56
CA ALA A 118 -7.07 -7.37 -9.79
C ALA A 118 -8.57 -7.65 -9.52
N ASN A 119 -9.31 -6.62 -9.06
CA ASN A 119 -10.74 -6.69 -8.73
C ASN A 119 -11.11 -7.74 -7.66
N THR A 120 -10.17 -8.11 -6.79
CA THR A 120 -10.42 -9.09 -5.72
C THR A 120 -10.95 -8.40 -4.46
N LEU A 121 -11.98 -9.00 -3.83
CA LEU A 121 -12.50 -8.56 -2.54
C LEU A 121 -12.04 -9.52 -1.43
N ILE A 122 -11.28 -9.02 -0.47
CA ILE A 122 -10.95 -9.72 0.77
C ILE A 122 -11.83 -9.18 1.90
N ALA A 123 -12.72 -10.02 2.39
CA ALA A 123 -13.68 -9.66 3.44
C ALA A 123 -13.00 -9.45 4.80
N GLU A 124 -13.73 -8.84 5.73
CA GLU A 124 -13.27 -8.56 7.09
C GLU A 124 -12.75 -9.81 7.81
N GLY A 125 -11.67 -9.63 8.56
CA GLY A 125 -11.05 -10.67 9.37
C GLY A 125 -10.48 -11.86 8.61
N LYS A 126 -10.47 -11.82 7.26
CA LYS A 126 -9.99 -12.94 6.45
C LYS A 126 -8.45 -13.05 6.54
N GLU A 127 -7.98 -14.26 6.78
CA GLU A 127 -6.54 -14.57 6.73
C GLU A 127 -6.20 -15.29 5.43
N ILE A 128 -5.18 -14.75 4.73
CA ILE A 128 -4.64 -15.30 3.49
C ILE A 128 -3.20 -15.75 3.78
N PRO A 129 -2.84 -17.01 3.47
CA PRO A 129 -1.52 -17.53 3.75
C PRO A 129 -0.42 -16.88 2.88
N ASP A 130 0.84 -17.18 3.24
CA ASP A 130 2.00 -16.72 2.49
C ASP A 130 2.07 -17.35 1.10
N GLY A 131 2.58 -16.59 0.14
CA GLY A 131 3.02 -17.08 -1.16
C GLY A 131 1.95 -17.67 -2.07
N VAL A 132 0.72 -17.21 -1.97
CA VAL A 132 -0.41 -17.70 -2.78
C VAL A 132 -0.91 -16.67 -3.77
N LEU A 133 -1.62 -17.16 -4.80
CA LEU A 133 -2.47 -16.37 -5.68
C LEU A 133 -3.92 -16.40 -5.16
N VAL A 134 -4.51 -15.22 -5.01
CA VAL A 134 -5.92 -15.06 -4.64
C VAL A 134 -6.66 -14.30 -5.73
N LEU A 135 -7.83 -14.81 -6.16
CA LEU A 135 -8.66 -14.18 -7.18
C LEU A 135 -10.13 -14.16 -6.75
N GLY A 136 -10.86 -13.18 -7.25
CA GLY A 136 -12.33 -13.16 -7.22
C GLY A 136 -12.95 -12.24 -6.16
N SER A 137 -14.28 -12.13 -6.24
CA SER A 137 -15.11 -11.36 -5.30
C SER A 137 -16.31 -12.24 -4.89
N PRO A 138 -16.26 -12.89 -3.70
CA PRO A 138 -15.18 -12.85 -2.70
C PRO A 138 -13.90 -13.59 -3.14
N GLY A 139 -12.75 -13.12 -2.64
CA GLY A 139 -11.44 -13.67 -2.97
C GLY A 139 -11.22 -15.08 -2.44
N LYS A 140 -10.68 -15.96 -3.27
CA LYS A 140 -10.34 -17.34 -2.94
C LYS A 140 -8.90 -17.64 -3.32
N VAL A 141 -8.20 -18.39 -2.46
CA VAL A 141 -6.88 -18.93 -2.80
C VAL A 141 -7.04 -19.89 -3.99
N VAL A 142 -6.30 -19.62 -5.05
CA VAL A 142 -6.32 -20.41 -6.29
C VAL A 142 -5.20 -21.45 -6.29
N ARG A 143 -4.00 -21.03 -5.91
CA ARG A 143 -2.80 -21.87 -5.88
C ARG A 143 -1.63 -21.15 -5.17
N GLU A 144 -0.61 -21.89 -4.89
CA GLU A 144 0.69 -21.31 -4.53
C GLU A 144 1.34 -20.59 -5.72
N LEU A 145 2.12 -19.56 -5.40
CA LEU A 145 2.95 -18.87 -6.38
C LEU A 145 4.27 -19.63 -6.60
N LYS A 146 4.69 -19.69 -7.85
CA LYS A 146 6.03 -20.21 -8.21
C LYS A 146 7.14 -19.25 -7.73
N PRO A 147 8.38 -19.74 -7.51
CA PRO A 147 9.49 -18.90 -7.08
C PRO A 147 9.74 -17.68 -7.99
N GLU A 148 9.65 -17.85 -9.30
CA GLU A 148 9.82 -16.78 -10.29
C GLU A 148 8.70 -15.71 -10.24
N GLU A 149 7.47 -16.11 -9.87
CA GLU A 149 6.35 -15.18 -9.64
C GLU A 149 6.60 -14.33 -8.39
N ARG A 150 7.02 -14.95 -7.28
CA ARG A 150 7.39 -14.23 -6.05
C ARG A 150 8.53 -13.23 -6.30
N ALA A 151 9.56 -13.66 -7.03
CA ALA A 151 10.63 -12.76 -7.45
C ALA A 151 10.12 -11.62 -8.33
N GLY A 152 9.07 -11.88 -9.13
CA GLY A 152 8.35 -10.87 -9.91
C GLY A 152 7.71 -9.79 -9.06
N LEU A 153 7.06 -10.17 -7.94
CA LEU A 153 6.44 -9.21 -7.02
C LEU A 153 7.50 -8.24 -6.46
N LEU A 154 8.64 -8.75 -6.02
CA LEU A 154 9.72 -7.93 -5.49
C LEU A 154 10.29 -6.97 -6.56
N ARG A 155 10.43 -7.43 -7.82
CA ARG A 155 10.86 -6.54 -8.91
C ARG A 155 9.88 -5.39 -9.16
N VAL A 156 8.58 -5.60 -8.94
CA VAL A 156 7.61 -4.49 -9.00
C VAL A 156 7.93 -3.45 -7.93
N ALA A 157 8.10 -3.87 -6.67
CA ALA A 157 8.38 -2.95 -5.57
C ALA A 157 9.67 -2.16 -5.81
N THR A 158 10.78 -2.83 -6.11
CA THR A 158 12.06 -2.17 -6.39
C THR A 158 12.01 -1.27 -7.62
N GLY A 159 11.27 -1.67 -8.66
CA GLY A 159 11.04 -0.85 -9.86
C GLY A 159 10.30 0.45 -9.54
N TYR A 160 9.35 0.43 -8.60
CA TYR A 160 8.66 1.64 -8.14
C TYR A 160 9.55 2.54 -7.29
N VAL A 161 10.45 2.00 -6.48
CA VAL A 161 11.47 2.79 -5.78
C VAL A 161 12.35 3.56 -6.78
N GLU A 162 12.87 2.90 -7.80
CA GLU A 162 13.70 3.57 -8.82
C GLU A 162 12.89 4.59 -9.65
N ARG A 163 11.65 4.24 -10.00
CA ARG A 163 10.74 5.17 -10.68
C ARG A 163 10.46 6.41 -9.85
N SER A 164 10.25 6.26 -8.55
CA SER A 164 10.00 7.38 -7.64
C SER A 164 11.19 8.34 -7.57
N LYS A 165 12.41 7.83 -7.54
CA LYS A 165 13.65 8.62 -7.60
C LYS A 165 13.76 9.41 -8.92
N PHE A 166 13.41 8.75 -10.04
CA PHE A 166 13.37 9.40 -11.34
C PHE A 166 12.35 10.54 -11.38
N TYR A 167 11.12 10.31 -10.88
CA TYR A 167 10.07 11.33 -10.82
C TYR A 167 10.46 12.49 -9.93
N LYS A 168 11.00 12.22 -8.76
CA LYS A 168 11.48 13.25 -7.83
C LYS A 168 12.49 14.21 -8.47
N LYS A 169 13.32 13.70 -9.38
CA LYS A 169 14.34 14.49 -10.08
C LYS A 169 13.81 15.21 -11.32
N ASN A 170 12.89 14.61 -12.05
CA ASN A 170 12.57 15.03 -13.43
C ASN A 170 11.16 15.58 -13.61
N LEU A 171 10.21 15.28 -12.69
CA LEU A 171 8.84 15.77 -12.81
C LEU A 171 8.82 17.30 -12.61
N LYS A 172 8.32 18.01 -13.62
CA LYS A 172 8.17 19.47 -13.61
C LYS A 172 6.80 19.85 -14.16
N PRO A 173 6.12 20.86 -13.57
CA PRO A 173 4.94 21.42 -14.19
C PRO A 173 5.28 22.00 -15.55
N LEU A 174 4.37 21.88 -16.51
CA LEU A 174 4.44 22.65 -17.74
C LEU A 174 3.87 24.03 -17.44
N THR A 175 4.65 25.07 -17.71
CA THR A 175 4.26 26.50 -17.57
C THR A 175 3.38 26.93 -18.72
#